data_1e184a9feace74cdaca6868a4d82c596
#
_entry.id   1e184a9feace74cdaca6868a4d82c596
#
_cell.length_a   1.000
_cell.length_b   1.000
_cell.length_c   1.000
_cell.angle_alpha   90.00
_cell.angle_beta   90.00
_cell.angle_gamma   90.00
#
_symmetry.space_group_name_H-M   'P 1'
#
loop_
_entity.id
_entity.type
_entity.pdbx_description
1 polymer ?
#
loop_
_entity_poly.entity_id
_entity_poly.type
_entity_poly.pdbx_seq_one_letter_code
_entity_poly.pdbx_strand_id
1 'polypeptide(L)'
;MQGNFDGIGIQFNMATDTLFVIQPVSGGPSEKVGILAGDRIIEVNDTVIAGVKMSTEDVMRRLRGKRGTEVTVKVMRRGVKELLPFTIKRDKIPVYSLDASYMVDKKIGYIRVNRFAATTGKEFADALHRLQKEGMRDLILDLQGNGGGYLNAAIELANQFLGKKELIVYTEGRRNPRAEFDAEGNGDFLNGRLVVLVDEFSASASEIVTGALQDWDRAIVVGRRTFGKGWYSVRLIYLTVL
;
A
#
# COMPACT_ATOMS: atom_id res chain seq x y z
N MET A 1 -12.06 -2.95 -1.55
CA MET A 1 -11.29 -4.11 -2.08
C MET A 1 -10.72 -4.86 -0.89
N GLN A 2 -10.97 -6.16 -0.76
CA GLN A 2 -10.26 -6.97 0.24
C GLN A 2 -8.78 -6.91 -0.09
N GLY A 3 -7.93 -6.57 0.87
CA GLY A 3 -6.48 -6.35 0.70
C GLY A 3 -5.63 -7.58 0.36
N ASN A 4 -6.24 -8.64 -0.16
CA ASN A 4 -5.56 -9.87 -0.50
C ASN A 4 -6.23 -10.53 -1.72
N PHE A 5 -5.43 -11.19 -2.55
CA PHE A 5 -5.92 -12.05 -3.64
C PHE A 5 -5.12 -13.35 -3.67
N ASP A 6 -5.72 -14.41 -4.19
CA ASP A 6 -5.07 -15.70 -4.30
C ASP A 6 -4.30 -15.81 -5.62
N GLY A 7 -3.03 -16.21 -5.54
CA GLY A 7 -2.17 -16.29 -6.71
C GLY A 7 -0.73 -16.69 -6.38
N ILE A 8 0.18 -16.32 -7.27
CA ILE A 8 1.61 -16.65 -7.13
C ILE A 8 2.45 -15.53 -6.47
N GLY A 9 1.94 -14.31 -6.38
CA GLY A 9 2.64 -13.20 -5.70
C GLY A 9 3.83 -12.66 -6.48
N ILE A 10 3.59 -12.05 -7.63
CA ILE A 10 4.56 -11.28 -8.40
C ILE A 10 3.98 -9.92 -8.80
N GLN A 11 4.83 -8.91 -8.84
CA GLN A 11 4.60 -7.70 -9.62
C GLN A 11 5.26 -7.90 -10.99
N PHE A 12 4.55 -7.63 -12.05
CA PHE A 12 5.04 -7.88 -13.40
C PHE A 12 4.62 -6.80 -14.39
N ASN A 13 5.32 -6.75 -15.51
CA ASN A 13 4.97 -5.98 -16.68
C ASN A 13 4.95 -6.90 -17.90
N MET A 14 4.04 -6.62 -18.84
CA MET A 14 4.04 -7.25 -20.16
C MET A 14 4.82 -6.35 -21.11
N ALA A 15 6.00 -6.77 -21.51
CA ALA A 15 6.83 -6.06 -22.47
C ALA A 15 7.24 -7.01 -23.59
N THR A 16 7.14 -6.55 -24.84
CA THR A 16 7.53 -7.33 -26.01
C THR A 16 6.94 -8.75 -26.00
N ASP A 17 5.62 -8.82 -25.74
CA ASP A 17 4.87 -10.09 -25.69
C ASP A 17 5.44 -11.13 -24.70
N THR A 18 6.00 -10.65 -23.57
CA THR A 18 6.61 -11.49 -22.55
C THR A 18 6.30 -10.92 -21.15
N LEU A 19 6.02 -11.79 -20.19
CA LEU A 19 5.86 -11.40 -18.80
C LEU A 19 7.22 -11.25 -18.11
N PHE A 20 7.53 -10.02 -17.71
CA PHE A 20 8.71 -9.69 -16.91
C PHE A 20 8.34 -9.57 -15.44
N VAL A 21 8.98 -10.32 -14.58
CA VAL A 21 8.87 -10.16 -13.13
C VAL A 21 9.64 -8.90 -12.72
N ILE A 22 8.90 -7.87 -12.27
CA ILE A 22 9.49 -6.66 -11.69
C ILE A 22 10.10 -7.05 -10.33
N GLN A 23 9.27 -7.70 -9.49
CA GLN A 23 9.72 -8.29 -8.23
C GLN A 23 8.69 -9.31 -7.73
N PRO A 24 9.12 -10.37 -7.01
CA PRO A 24 8.21 -11.19 -6.22
C PRO A 24 7.68 -10.38 -5.03
N VAL A 25 6.45 -10.68 -4.60
CA VAL A 25 5.88 -10.09 -3.38
C VAL A 25 6.57 -10.70 -2.17
N SER A 26 7.08 -9.86 -1.27
CA SER A 26 7.78 -10.31 -0.07
C SER A 26 6.91 -11.23 0.79
N GLY A 27 7.48 -12.35 1.24
CA GLY A 27 6.77 -13.42 1.93
C GLY A 27 5.81 -14.23 1.05
N GLY A 28 5.69 -13.89 -0.24
CA GLY A 28 4.79 -14.52 -1.19
C GLY A 28 5.28 -15.88 -1.71
N PRO A 29 4.39 -16.65 -2.39
CA PRO A 29 4.72 -17.98 -2.90
C PRO A 29 5.88 -17.99 -3.90
N SER A 30 5.96 -17.02 -4.81
CA SER A 30 7.00 -16.93 -5.84
C SER A 30 8.37 -16.66 -5.24
N GLU A 31 8.46 -15.81 -4.22
CA GLU A 31 9.73 -15.56 -3.51
C GLU A 31 10.23 -16.82 -2.83
N LYS A 32 9.33 -17.58 -2.18
CA LYS A 32 9.69 -18.83 -1.46
C LYS A 32 10.28 -19.91 -2.35
N VAL A 33 9.90 -19.95 -3.62
CA VAL A 33 10.45 -20.93 -4.58
C VAL A 33 11.65 -20.39 -5.35
N GLY A 34 12.08 -19.13 -5.13
CA GLY A 34 13.28 -18.55 -5.70
C GLY A 34 13.08 -17.85 -7.06
N ILE A 35 11.88 -17.37 -7.38
CA ILE A 35 11.67 -16.44 -8.49
C ILE A 35 12.32 -15.11 -8.12
N LEU A 36 13.00 -14.48 -9.06
CA LEU A 36 13.75 -13.24 -8.86
C LEU A 36 13.24 -12.10 -9.75
N ALA A 37 13.57 -10.89 -9.34
CA ALA A 37 13.38 -9.72 -10.21
C ALA A 37 14.19 -9.87 -11.50
N GLY A 38 13.57 -9.51 -12.64
CA GLY A 38 14.16 -9.67 -13.98
C GLY A 38 13.92 -11.02 -14.64
N ASP A 39 13.35 -11.99 -13.94
CA ASP A 39 12.90 -13.24 -14.54
C ASP A 39 11.82 -13.00 -15.59
N ARG A 40 11.80 -13.83 -16.64
CA ARG A 40 10.76 -13.82 -17.68
C ARG A 40 10.00 -15.11 -17.65
N ILE A 41 8.69 -15.09 -17.41
CA ILE A 41 7.88 -16.31 -17.46
C ILE A 41 7.54 -16.62 -18.92
N ILE A 42 7.97 -17.77 -19.37
CA ILE A 42 7.82 -18.25 -20.76
C ILE A 42 6.65 -19.21 -20.89
N GLU A 43 6.46 -20.08 -19.91
CA GLU A 43 5.40 -21.10 -19.91
C GLU A 43 4.69 -21.13 -18.56
N VAL A 44 3.38 -21.45 -18.61
CA VAL A 44 2.53 -21.70 -17.43
C VAL A 44 1.75 -22.98 -17.68
N ASN A 45 1.93 -24.02 -16.81
CA ASN A 45 1.33 -25.34 -16.96
C ASN A 45 1.47 -25.87 -18.38
N ASP A 46 2.71 -25.95 -18.89
CA ASP A 46 3.09 -26.43 -20.23
C ASP A 46 2.46 -25.64 -21.41
N THR A 47 1.86 -24.50 -21.12
CA THR A 47 1.36 -23.57 -22.15
C THR A 47 2.37 -22.42 -22.31
N VAL A 48 2.87 -22.24 -23.51
CA VAL A 48 3.72 -21.09 -23.87
C VAL A 48 2.87 -19.82 -23.80
N ILE A 49 3.34 -18.83 -23.05
CA ILE A 49 2.67 -17.52 -22.90
C ILE A 49 3.48 -16.36 -23.48
N ALA A 50 4.76 -16.58 -23.80
CA ALA A 50 5.66 -15.58 -24.37
C ALA A 50 5.75 -15.72 -25.88
N GLY A 51 5.71 -14.59 -26.63
CA GLY A 51 5.84 -14.57 -28.08
C GLY A 51 4.59 -15.04 -28.85
N VAL A 52 3.43 -15.21 -28.17
CA VAL A 52 2.19 -15.76 -28.75
C VAL A 52 1.05 -14.76 -28.73
N LYS A 53 1.32 -13.50 -28.40
CA LYS A 53 0.34 -12.40 -28.29
C LYS A 53 -0.80 -12.69 -27.32
N MET A 54 -0.51 -13.41 -26.24
CA MET A 54 -1.48 -13.69 -25.19
C MET A 54 -1.83 -12.41 -24.43
N SER A 55 -3.10 -12.18 -24.16
CA SER A 55 -3.52 -10.99 -23.41
C SER A 55 -3.03 -11.05 -21.96
N THR A 56 -2.76 -9.89 -21.36
CA THR A 56 -2.39 -9.79 -19.93
C THR A 56 -3.44 -10.44 -19.03
N GLU A 57 -4.72 -10.33 -19.39
CA GLU A 57 -5.83 -10.92 -18.64
C GLU A 57 -5.78 -12.44 -18.67
N ASP A 58 -5.50 -13.04 -19.83
CA ASP A 58 -5.36 -14.48 -19.99
C ASP A 58 -4.16 -15.03 -19.24
N VAL A 59 -3.05 -14.31 -19.25
CA VAL A 59 -1.85 -14.65 -18.44
C VAL A 59 -2.19 -14.59 -16.97
N MET A 60 -2.83 -13.52 -16.49
CA MET A 60 -3.24 -13.40 -15.08
C MET A 60 -4.20 -14.52 -14.66
N ARG A 61 -5.17 -14.87 -15.52
CA ARG A 61 -6.13 -15.95 -15.24
C ARG A 61 -5.44 -17.30 -15.04
N ARG A 62 -4.35 -17.58 -15.77
CA ARG A 62 -3.55 -18.81 -15.64
C ARG A 62 -2.71 -18.82 -14.35
N LEU A 63 -2.16 -17.68 -13.95
CA LEU A 63 -1.33 -17.53 -12.75
C LEU A 63 -2.17 -17.49 -11.47
N ARG A 64 -3.35 -16.87 -11.51
CA ARG A 64 -4.31 -16.88 -10.40
C ARG A 64 -4.99 -18.24 -10.26
N GLY A 65 -5.61 -18.48 -9.13
CA GLY A 65 -6.39 -19.70 -8.87
C GLY A 65 -6.61 -19.90 -7.39
N LYS A 66 -7.40 -20.92 -7.05
CA LYS A 66 -7.77 -21.22 -5.68
C LYS A 66 -6.54 -21.46 -4.82
N ARG A 67 -6.53 -20.89 -3.62
CA ARG A 67 -5.51 -21.11 -2.59
C ARG A 67 -5.22 -22.60 -2.40
N GLY A 68 -3.95 -22.95 -2.30
CA GLY A 68 -3.48 -24.31 -2.12
C GLY A 68 -3.32 -25.13 -3.40
N THR A 69 -3.82 -24.66 -4.55
CA THR A 69 -3.56 -25.30 -5.85
C THR A 69 -2.16 -24.94 -6.35
N GLU A 70 -1.57 -25.78 -7.17
CA GLU A 70 -0.26 -25.60 -7.74
C GLU A 70 -0.32 -25.04 -9.15
N VAL A 71 0.71 -24.32 -9.54
CA VAL A 71 0.99 -23.90 -10.91
C VAL A 71 2.48 -24.03 -11.18
N THR A 72 2.82 -24.63 -12.31
CA THR A 72 4.20 -24.73 -12.76
C THR A 72 4.48 -23.61 -13.76
N VAL A 73 5.59 -22.92 -13.59
CA VAL A 73 6.07 -21.90 -14.54
C VAL A 73 7.49 -22.27 -14.99
N LYS A 74 7.80 -22.01 -16.27
CA LYS A 74 9.17 -22.07 -16.76
C LYS A 74 9.67 -20.66 -17.02
N VAL A 75 10.82 -20.37 -16.48
CA VAL A 75 11.36 -19.02 -16.38
C VAL A 75 12.67 -18.93 -17.15
N MET A 76 12.82 -17.90 -17.97
CA MET A 76 14.11 -17.52 -18.55
C MET A 76 14.78 -16.51 -17.60
N ARG A 77 15.98 -16.84 -17.15
CA ARG A 77 16.80 -15.99 -16.26
C ARG A 77 18.07 -15.55 -16.96
N ARG A 78 18.43 -14.27 -16.81
CA ARG A 78 19.68 -13.75 -17.40
C ARG A 78 20.89 -14.53 -16.89
N GLY A 79 21.75 -15.00 -17.82
CA GLY A 79 22.95 -15.77 -17.49
C GLY A 79 22.71 -17.27 -17.35
N VAL A 80 21.48 -17.76 -17.49
CA VAL A 80 21.15 -19.19 -17.51
C VAL A 80 20.62 -19.55 -18.89
N LYS A 81 21.17 -20.58 -19.52
CA LYS A 81 20.81 -21.02 -20.90
C LYS A 81 19.46 -21.75 -20.93
N GLU A 82 19.16 -22.51 -19.88
CA GLU A 82 18.01 -23.39 -19.82
C GLU A 82 16.85 -22.69 -19.12
N LEU A 83 15.62 -23.08 -19.45
CA LEU A 83 14.44 -22.63 -18.73
C LEU A 83 14.39 -23.28 -17.35
N LEU A 84 14.24 -22.47 -16.32
CA LEU A 84 14.15 -22.92 -14.94
C LEU A 84 12.69 -23.23 -14.59
N PRO A 85 12.37 -24.48 -14.21
CA PRO A 85 11.02 -24.83 -13.76
C PRO A 85 10.83 -24.47 -12.29
N PHE A 86 9.67 -23.87 -11.96
CA PHE A 86 9.22 -23.59 -10.60
C PHE A 86 7.80 -24.07 -10.42
N THR A 87 7.54 -24.89 -9.41
CA THR A 87 6.19 -25.25 -8.97
C THR A 87 5.81 -24.36 -7.79
N ILE A 88 4.77 -23.56 -7.98
CA ILE A 88 4.34 -22.55 -7.02
C ILE A 88 2.98 -22.97 -6.47
N LYS A 89 2.89 -23.15 -5.15
CA LYS A 89 1.62 -23.37 -4.47
C LYS A 89 0.95 -22.03 -4.26
N ARG A 90 -0.18 -21.79 -4.93
CA ARG A 90 -0.93 -20.53 -4.80
C ARG A 90 -1.34 -20.29 -3.36
N ASP A 91 -1.18 -19.08 -2.90
CA ASP A 91 -1.55 -18.67 -1.56
C ASP A 91 -2.18 -17.27 -1.59
N LYS A 92 -2.68 -16.84 -0.43
CA LYS A 92 -3.11 -15.48 -0.20
C LYS A 92 -1.91 -14.53 -0.33
N ILE A 93 -1.96 -13.63 -1.29
CA ILE A 93 -0.89 -12.68 -1.52
C ILE A 93 -1.11 -11.48 -0.62
N PRO A 94 -0.20 -11.20 0.33
CA PRO A 94 -0.30 -10.00 1.13
C PRO A 94 -0.10 -8.78 0.23
N VAL A 95 -1.06 -7.87 0.26
CA VAL A 95 -0.94 -6.57 -0.38
C VAL A 95 -0.65 -5.58 0.74
N TYR A 96 0.63 -5.32 0.93
CA TYR A 96 1.06 -4.39 1.97
C TYR A 96 0.62 -2.95 1.63
N SER A 97 0.27 -2.22 2.67
CA SER A 97 -0.06 -0.80 2.62
C SER A 97 1.17 0.07 2.72
N LEU A 98 2.25 -0.47 3.27
CA LEU A 98 3.52 0.21 3.45
C LEU A 98 4.55 -0.27 2.42
N ASP A 99 5.13 0.67 1.67
CA ASP A 99 6.22 0.38 0.73
C ASP A 99 7.59 0.44 1.38
N ALA A 100 7.74 1.32 2.38
CA ALA A 100 9.00 1.53 3.06
C ALA A 100 8.78 1.97 4.50
N SER A 101 9.66 1.51 5.39
CA SER A 101 9.77 2.01 6.77
C SER A 101 11.18 1.79 7.27
N TYR A 102 11.92 2.88 7.54
CA TYR A 102 13.32 2.83 7.96
C TYR A 102 13.73 4.10 8.72
N MET A 103 14.86 4.05 9.41
CA MET A 103 15.48 5.22 10.04
C MET A 103 16.26 6.01 8.99
N VAL A 104 15.93 7.29 8.81
CA VAL A 104 16.69 8.23 7.95
C VAL A 104 18.02 8.61 8.61
N ASP A 105 17.95 8.81 9.91
CA ASP A 105 19.11 9.05 10.77
C ASP A 105 18.86 8.44 12.17
N LYS A 106 19.66 8.83 13.17
CA LYS A 106 19.55 8.29 14.53
C LYS A 106 18.24 8.64 15.25
N LYS A 107 17.43 9.58 14.74
CA LYS A 107 16.22 10.09 15.42
C LYS A 107 15.01 10.21 14.51
N ILE A 108 15.19 10.24 13.21
CA ILE A 108 14.12 10.48 12.24
C ILE A 108 13.76 9.16 11.56
N GLY A 109 12.53 8.73 11.74
CA GLY A 109 11.94 7.63 10.99
C GLY A 109 11.25 8.11 9.72
N TYR A 110 11.15 7.23 8.74
CA TYR A 110 10.38 7.41 7.51
C TYR A 110 9.46 6.22 7.32
N ILE A 111 8.18 6.52 7.06
CA ILE A 111 7.17 5.50 6.73
C ILE A 111 6.41 5.99 5.49
N ARG A 112 6.39 5.15 4.43
CA ARG A 112 5.60 5.40 3.24
C ARG A 112 4.38 4.50 3.19
N VAL A 113 3.20 5.12 3.12
CA VAL A 113 1.92 4.44 2.97
C VAL A 113 1.42 4.65 1.54
N ASN A 114 1.34 3.58 0.75
CA ASN A 114 0.96 3.63 -0.67
C ASN A 114 -0.55 3.49 -0.91
N ARG A 115 -1.29 2.99 0.07
CA ARG A 115 -2.75 2.81 0.04
C ARG A 115 -3.33 2.65 1.43
N PHE A 116 -4.64 2.84 1.55
CA PHE A 116 -5.38 2.56 2.77
C PHE A 116 -6.21 1.27 2.62
N ALA A 117 -5.66 0.16 3.11
CA ALA A 117 -6.30 -1.16 3.17
C ALA A 117 -6.75 -1.49 4.59
N ALA A 118 -7.49 -2.56 4.78
CA ALA A 118 -7.94 -3.01 6.11
C ALA A 118 -6.79 -3.40 7.06
N THR A 119 -5.58 -3.60 6.52
CA THR A 119 -4.37 -3.96 7.29
C THR A 119 -3.48 -2.77 7.60
N THR A 120 -3.78 -1.58 7.06
CA THR A 120 -2.90 -0.41 7.16
C THR A 120 -2.63 0.01 8.60
N GLY A 121 -3.66 0.06 9.45
CA GLY A 121 -3.48 0.44 10.86
C GLY A 121 -2.49 -0.46 11.58
N LYS A 122 -2.65 -1.79 11.41
CA LYS A 122 -1.73 -2.76 12.01
C LYS A 122 -0.32 -2.67 11.44
N GLU A 123 -0.18 -2.62 10.11
CA GLU A 123 1.14 -2.51 9.46
C GLU A 123 1.88 -1.24 9.90
N PHE A 124 1.14 -0.13 10.03
CA PHE A 124 1.70 1.15 10.47
C PHE A 124 2.15 1.09 11.93
N ALA A 125 1.32 0.57 12.84
CA ALA A 125 1.67 0.41 14.25
C ALA A 125 2.90 -0.49 14.43
N ASP A 126 2.97 -1.62 13.72
CA ASP A 126 4.13 -2.53 13.76
C ASP A 126 5.41 -1.82 13.28
N ALA A 127 5.34 -1.02 12.20
CA ALA A 127 6.45 -0.24 11.69
C ALA A 127 6.88 0.87 12.67
N LEU A 128 5.90 1.60 13.21
CA LEU A 128 6.13 2.67 14.19
C LEU A 128 6.86 2.15 15.43
N HIS A 129 6.35 1.07 16.03
CA HIS A 129 6.96 0.45 17.20
C HIS A 129 8.38 -0.04 16.94
N ARG A 130 8.66 -0.59 15.74
CA ARG A 130 10.00 -1.00 15.36
C ARG A 130 10.95 0.19 15.31
N LEU A 131 10.56 1.26 14.62
CA LEU A 131 11.38 2.46 14.51
C LEU A 131 11.59 3.16 15.86
N GLN A 132 10.58 3.17 16.74
CA GLN A 132 10.73 3.68 18.11
C GLN A 132 11.76 2.88 18.91
N LYS A 133 11.79 1.55 18.77
CA LYS A 133 12.84 0.71 19.39
C LYS A 133 14.23 0.98 18.83
N GLU A 134 14.33 1.42 17.58
CA GLU A 134 15.57 1.86 16.94
C GLU A 134 15.99 3.29 17.34
N GLY A 135 15.17 3.99 18.15
CA GLY A 135 15.47 5.32 18.68
C GLY A 135 14.77 6.49 17.99
N MET A 136 13.77 6.22 17.15
CA MET A 136 12.98 7.25 16.47
C MET A 136 12.30 8.18 17.47
N ARG A 137 12.37 9.50 17.20
CA ARG A 137 11.68 10.56 17.94
C ARG A 137 10.81 11.42 17.04
N ASP A 138 11.19 11.57 15.79
CA ASP A 138 10.54 12.38 14.77
C ASP A 138 10.19 11.49 13.58
N LEU A 139 9.11 11.80 12.85
CA LEU A 139 8.60 10.97 11.78
C LEU A 139 8.33 11.77 10.51
N ILE A 140 8.73 11.21 9.37
CA ILE A 140 8.27 11.60 8.04
C ILE A 140 7.25 10.56 7.57
N LEU A 141 5.99 10.98 7.44
CA LEU A 141 4.91 10.19 6.86
C LEU A 141 4.78 10.56 5.39
N ASP A 142 5.04 9.61 4.49
CA ASP A 142 4.93 9.85 3.05
C ASP A 142 3.64 9.25 2.48
N LEU A 143 2.79 10.13 1.96
CA LEU A 143 1.52 9.84 1.28
C LEU A 143 1.56 10.20 -0.21
N GLN A 144 2.73 10.50 -0.78
CA GLN A 144 2.88 10.81 -2.19
C GLN A 144 2.49 9.62 -3.07
N GLY A 145 1.70 9.87 -4.12
CA GLY A 145 1.18 8.83 -5.00
C GLY A 145 0.05 7.98 -4.40
N ASN A 146 -0.38 8.25 -3.18
CA ASN A 146 -1.40 7.46 -2.49
C ASN A 146 -2.82 7.96 -2.82
N GLY A 147 -3.53 7.28 -3.72
CA GLY A 147 -4.90 7.59 -4.12
C GLY A 147 -5.98 7.32 -3.06
N GLY A 148 -5.61 6.95 -1.84
CA GLY A 148 -6.53 6.71 -0.74
C GLY A 148 -6.89 5.23 -0.51
N GLY A 149 -8.12 4.98 -0.07
CA GLY A 149 -8.63 3.65 0.25
C GLY A 149 -9.76 3.68 1.28
N TYR A 150 -9.71 2.78 2.26
CA TYR A 150 -10.76 2.68 3.28
C TYR A 150 -10.75 3.86 4.26
N LEU A 151 -11.95 4.41 4.52
CA LEU A 151 -12.16 5.48 5.50
C LEU A 151 -11.68 5.08 6.90
N ASN A 152 -12.05 3.90 7.36
CA ASN A 152 -11.65 3.41 8.68
C ASN A 152 -10.13 3.34 8.83
N ALA A 153 -9.41 2.93 7.78
CA ALA A 153 -7.95 2.87 7.82
C ALA A 153 -7.31 4.28 7.91
N ALA A 154 -7.95 5.30 7.31
CA ALA A 154 -7.52 6.69 7.48
C ALA A 154 -7.75 7.18 8.92
N ILE A 155 -8.92 6.85 9.50
CA ILE A 155 -9.25 7.19 10.89
C ILE A 155 -8.27 6.53 11.85
N GLU A 156 -8.02 5.23 11.69
CA GLU A 156 -7.03 4.48 12.49
C GLU A 156 -5.62 5.07 12.39
N LEU A 157 -5.21 5.49 11.18
CA LEU A 157 -3.90 6.10 10.99
C LEU A 157 -3.82 7.48 11.64
N ALA A 158 -4.82 8.35 11.43
CA ALA A 158 -4.86 9.68 12.03
C ALA A 158 -4.88 9.59 13.57
N ASN A 159 -5.59 8.61 14.12
CA ASN A 159 -5.65 8.36 15.56
C ASN A 159 -4.29 8.07 16.21
N GLN A 160 -3.27 7.62 15.44
CA GLN A 160 -1.92 7.44 15.95
C GLN A 160 -1.25 8.75 16.39
N PHE A 161 -1.74 9.87 15.90
CA PHE A 161 -1.09 11.18 16.02
C PHE A 161 -1.91 12.20 16.83
N LEU A 162 -3.21 12.02 16.91
CA LEU A 162 -4.14 13.03 17.44
C LEU A 162 -4.55 12.75 18.88
N GLY A 163 -4.77 13.84 19.61
CA GLY A 163 -5.24 13.82 20.98
C GLY A 163 -6.73 13.44 21.10
N LYS A 164 -7.16 13.13 22.31
CA LYS A 164 -8.55 12.71 22.56
C LYS A 164 -9.55 13.80 22.17
N LYS A 165 -10.59 13.42 21.42
CA LYS A 165 -11.66 14.30 20.93
C LYS A 165 -11.23 15.32 19.85
N GLU A 166 -10.06 15.16 19.28
CA GLU A 166 -9.68 15.90 18.09
C GLU A 166 -10.40 15.28 16.88
N LEU A 167 -11.18 16.08 16.17
CA LEU A 167 -11.99 15.64 15.04
C LEU A 167 -11.07 15.20 13.89
N ILE A 168 -11.22 13.97 13.42
CA ILE A 168 -10.48 13.43 12.27
C ILE A 168 -11.23 13.74 10.97
N VAL A 169 -12.53 13.42 10.95
CA VAL A 169 -13.37 13.59 9.78
C VAL A 169 -14.85 13.54 10.19
N TYR A 170 -15.70 14.21 9.46
CA TYR A 170 -17.14 13.95 9.54
C TYR A 170 -17.72 13.62 8.17
N THR A 171 -18.82 12.91 8.18
CA THR A 171 -19.58 12.58 6.98
C THR A 171 -20.98 13.16 7.11
N GLU A 172 -21.48 13.81 6.06
CA GLU A 172 -22.83 14.37 6.02
C GLU A 172 -23.39 14.25 4.61
N GLY A 173 -24.63 13.87 4.46
CA GLY A 173 -25.27 13.74 3.17
C GLY A 173 -26.76 14.07 3.21
N ARG A 174 -27.35 14.33 2.05
CA ARG A 174 -28.75 14.75 1.93
C ARG A 174 -29.75 13.83 2.64
N ARG A 175 -29.41 12.52 2.73
CA ARG A 175 -30.23 11.48 3.39
C ARG A 175 -29.54 10.85 4.59
N ASN A 176 -28.29 11.21 4.85
CA ASN A 176 -27.51 10.69 5.97
C ASN A 176 -27.22 11.83 6.92
N PRO A 177 -27.59 11.73 8.20
CA PRO A 177 -27.23 12.73 9.19
C PRO A 177 -25.71 12.82 9.34
N ARG A 178 -25.27 13.95 9.88
CA ARG A 178 -23.85 14.16 10.21
C ARG A 178 -23.37 13.11 11.20
N ALA A 179 -22.27 12.45 10.87
CA ALA A 179 -21.55 11.51 11.72
C ALA A 179 -20.10 11.98 11.85
N GLU A 180 -19.64 12.18 13.07
CA GLU A 180 -18.28 12.64 13.40
C GLU A 180 -17.40 11.47 13.86
N PHE A 181 -16.13 11.52 13.51
CA PHE A 181 -15.13 10.54 13.89
C PHE A 181 -13.98 11.30 14.56
N ASP A 182 -13.94 11.20 15.87
CA ASP A 182 -12.92 11.84 16.71
C ASP A 182 -11.80 10.87 17.05
N ALA A 183 -10.63 11.43 17.32
CA ALA A 183 -9.50 10.65 17.83
C ALA A 183 -9.75 10.20 19.29
N GLU A 184 -9.29 8.99 19.59
CA GLU A 184 -9.40 8.39 20.93
C GLU A 184 -8.31 8.88 21.88
N GLY A 185 -7.21 9.43 21.35
CA GLY A 185 -6.07 9.93 22.10
C GLY A 185 -5.21 8.82 22.72
N ASN A 186 -5.26 7.63 22.15
CA ASN A 186 -4.50 6.45 22.57
C ASN A 186 -3.45 6.02 21.54
N GLY A 187 -3.12 6.90 20.58
CA GLY A 187 -2.15 6.63 19.53
C GLY A 187 -0.70 6.55 20.05
N ASP A 188 0.12 5.83 19.32
CA ASP A 188 1.50 5.53 19.70
C ASP A 188 2.50 6.66 19.34
N PHE A 189 2.05 7.71 18.65
CA PHE A 189 2.88 8.85 18.23
C PHE A 189 2.20 10.20 18.46
N LEU A 190 1.66 10.41 19.67
CA LEU A 190 1.04 11.68 20.07
C LEU A 190 2.05 12.83 20.18
N ASN A 191 3.32 12.50 20.44
CA ASN A 191 4.41 13.44 20.62
C ASN A 191 5.52 13.19 19.58
N GLY A 192 6.41 14.17 19.44
CA GLY A 192 7.45 14.16 18.40
C GLY A 192 7.07 14.98 17.18
N ARG A 193 8.06 15.44 16.43
CA ARG A 193 7.81 16.22 15.21
C ARG A 193 7.32 15.31 14.10
N LEU A 194 6.31 15.76 13.39
CA LEU A 194 5.69 15.04 12.28
C LEU A 194 5.71 15.91 11.03
N VAL A 195 6.20 15.33 9.93
CA VAL A 195 6.12 15.90 8.60
C VAL A 195 5.31 14.95 7.73
N VAL A 196 4.35 15.47 6.97
CA VAL A 196 3.56 14.71 6.00
C VAL A 196 3.94 15.15 4.61
N LEU A 197 4.36 14.20 3.77
CA LEU A 197 4.67 14.45 2.36
C LEU A 197 3.46 14.11 1.50
N VAL A 198 3.07 15.02 0.61
CA VAL A 198 1.92 14.87 -0.29
C VAL A 198 2.24 15.33 -1.70
N ASP A 199 1.44 14.87 -2.67
CA ASP A 199 1.48 15.32 -4.06
C ASP A 199 0.09 15.35 -4.69
N GLU A 200 0.01 15.69 -5.98
CA GLU A 200 -1.22 15.76 -6.77
C GLU A 200 -1.96 14.42 -6.91
N PHE A 201 -1.33 13.31 -6.55
CA PHE A 201 -1.94 11.97 -6.55
C PHE A 201 -2.42 11.55 -5.16
N SER A 202 -2.04 12.30 -4.11
CA SER A 202 -2.55 12.09 -2.76
C SER A 202 -4.03 12.44 -2.73
N ALA A 203 -4.92 11.45 -2.48
CA ALA A 203 -6.36 11.63 -2.61
C ALA A 203 -7.17 10.91 -1.52
N SER A 204 -8.41 11.36 -1.29
CA SER A 204 -9.40 10.66 -0.45
C SER A 204 -8.88 10.40 0.98
N ALA A 205 -8.62 9.14 1.38
CA ALA A 205 -8.09 8.77 2.70
C ALA A 205 -6.79 9.49 3.05
N SER A 206 -5.90 9.73 2.06
CA SER A 206 -4.68 10.52 2.25
C SER A 206 -5.00 11.97 2.63
N GLU A 207 -6.02 12.54 2.01
CA GLU A 207 -6.47 13.91 2.30
C GLU A 207 -7.13 14.00 3.67
N ILE A 208 -7.85 12.95 4.10
CA ILE A 208 -8.42 12.87 5.47
C ILE A 208 -7.31 12.97 6.51
N VAL A 209 -6.31 12.10 6.39
CA VAL A 209 -5.18 12.08 7.34
C VAL A 209 -4.45 13.41 7.32
N THR A 210 -4.08 13.90 6.13
CA THR A 210 -3.33 15.15 5.99
C THR A 210 -4.10 16.34 6.53
N GLY A 211 -5.39 16.46 6.19
CA GLY A 211 -6.25 17.54 6.63
C GLY A 211 -6.42 17.55 8.15
N ALA A 212 -6.75 16.42 8.75
CA ALA A 212 -6.87 16.32 10.20
C ALA A 212 -5.57 16.70 10.93
N LEU A 213 -4.41 16.22 10.45
CA LEU A 213 -3.13 16.56 11.05
C LEU A 213 -2.74 18.02 10.87
N GLN A 214 -3.14 18.65 9.76
CA GLN A 214 -2.94 20.07 9.48
C GLN A 214 -3.85 20.95 10.33
N ASP A 215 -5.15 20.62 10.42
CA ASP A 215 -6.15 21.42 11.12
C ASP A 215 -5.86 21.49 12.64
N TRP A 216 -5.24 20.48 13.19
CA TRP A 216 -4.82 20.43 14.59
C TRP A 216 -3.37 20.88 14.82
N ASP A 217 -2.72 21.50 13.83
CA ASP A 217 -1.30 21.90 13.89
C ASP A 217 -0.36 20.77 14.35
N ARG A 218 -0.78 19.50 14.10
CA ARG A 218 -0.03 18.33 14.55
C ARG A 218 1.16 18.02 13.64
N ALA A 219 1.07 18.40 12.36
CA ALA A 219 2.09 18.09 11.37
C ALA A 219 2.40 19.28 10.46
N ILE A 220 3.63 19.32 9.97
CA ILE A 220 4.00 20.18 8.84
C ILE A 220 3.72 19.41 7.56
N VAL A 221 2.86 19.95 6.70
CA VAL A 221 2.57 19.38 5.38
C VAL A 221 3.53 19.96 4.35
N VAL A 222 4.19 19.07 3.59
CA VAL A 222 5.18 19.45 2.57
C VAL A 222 4.86 18.76 1.26
N GLY A 223 4.90 19.50 0.16
CA GLY A 223 4.69 18.93 -1.17
C GLY A 223 3.85 19.80 -2.08
N ARG A 224 3.09 19.19 -2.96
CA ARG A 224 2.18 19.86 -3.89
C ARG A 224 0.74 19.71 -3.47
N ARG A 225 -0.14 20.57 -4.01
CA ARG A 225 -1.58 20.50 -3.78
C ARG A 225 -2.10 19.08 -4.07
N THR A 226 -2.87 18.53 -3.15
CA THR A 226 -3.49 17.21 -3.27
C THR A 226 -4.58 17.17 -4.33
N PHE A 227 -5.09 15.98 -4.65
CA PHE A 227 -6.04 15.73 -5.74
C PHE A 227 -7.38 16.46 -5.58
N GLY A 228 -7.85 16.69 -4.35
CA GLY A 228 -9.14 17.36 -4.07
C GLY A 228 -10.35 16.44 -4.21
N LYS A 229 -10.21 15.13 -4.00
CA LYS A 229 -11.30 14.15 -4.10
C LYS A 229 -12.19 14.10 -2.86
N GLY A 230 -11.90 14.85 -1.82
CA GLY A 230 -12.69 14.91 -0.59
C GLY A 230 -14.15 15.39 -0.76
N TRP A 231 -14.56 15.77 -1.97
CA TRP A 231 -15.87 16.37 -2.29
C TRP A 231 -16.87 15.42 -2.98
N TYR A 232 -16.51 14.18 -3.33
CA TYR A 232 -17.37 13.31 -4.16
C TYR A 232 -17.89 12.10 -3.40
N SER A 233 -19.20 12.11 -3.17
CA SER A 233 -20.18 11.08 -2.78
C SER A 233 -20.68 11.04 -1.34
N VAL A 234 -20.02 11.63 -0.40
CA VAL A 234 -20.52 12.10 0.90
C VAL A 234 -19.86 13.45 1.05
N ARG A 235 -20.55 14.53 1.43
CA ARG A 235 -19.87 15.80 1.70
C ARG A 235 -18.86 15.55 2.82
N LEU A 236 -17.65 15.22 2.44
CA LEU A 236 -16.48 15.31 3.30
C LEU A 236 -16.09 16.79 3.22
N ILE A 237 -16.41 17.57 4.22
CA ILE A 237 -15.98 18.95 4.31
C ILE A 237 -14.65 18.92 5.07
N TYR A 238 -13.57 19.11 4.34
CA TYR A 238 -12.28 19.46 4.92
C TYR A 238 -12.27 20.96 5.18
N LEU A 239 -11.82 21.36 6.33
CA LEU A 239 -11.31 22.69 6.55
C LEU A 239 -9.99 22.78 5.78
N THR A 240 -10.01 23.55 4.77
CA THR A 240 -8.98 24.17 3.94
C THR A 240 -7.56 23.54 3.93
N VAL A 241 -7.28 22.68 2.95
CA VAL A 241 -5.91 22.50 2.47
C VAL A 241 -5.61 23.63 1.47
N LEU A 242 -4.74 24.58 1.83
CA LEU A 242 -4.23 25.66 0.98
C LEU A 242 -3.27 25.11 -0.08
#